data_9263efedfaecd29ce1d31a350a0565de
#
_entry.id   9263efedfaecd29ce1d31a350a0565de
#
_cell.length_a   1.000
_cell.length_b   1.000
_cell.length_c   1.000
_cell.angle_alpha   90.00
_cell.angle_beta   90.00
_cell.angle_gamma   90.00
#
_symmetry.space_group_name_H-M   'P 1'
#
loop_
_entity.id
_entity.type
_entity.pdbx_description
1 polymer ?
#
loop_
_entity_poly.entity_id
_entity_poly.type
_entity_poly.pdbx_seq_one_letter_code
_entity_poly.pdbx_strand_id
1 'polypeptide(L)'
;MEGDDALEAIFRHVDDDDQPWQEVKRQRNADGTTSSVREKWFAFRGDPPYLSLLGRYDPGMIVRRHGHRSPHVVFVIEGSIWCGERVCPAGTHIELPEGAAFGPFRAGPEGVTMFEVMMGDPRSWGDRPELVDALRA
;
A
#
# COMPACT_ATOMS: atom_id res chain seq x y z
N MET A 1 6.06 23.68 -26.72
CA MET A 1 6.48 24.06 -25.40
C MET A 1 7.94 24.44 -25.45
N GLU A 2 8.21 25.49 -24.86
CA GLU A 2 9.61 25.83 -24.68
C GLU A 2 10.26 24.78 -23.77
N GLY A 3 11.51 24.50 -24.03
CA GLY A 3 12.23 23.62 -23.15
C GLY A 3 12.29 24.09 -21.71
N ASP A 4 12.19 25.39 -21.54
CA ASP A 4 12.21 25.99 -20.21
C ASP A 4 10.93 25.73 -19.41
N ASP A 5 9.86 25.35 -20.09
CA ASP A 5 8.64 24.95 -19.41
C ASP A 5 8.62 23.47 -19.08
N ALA A 6 9.70 22.80 -19.37
CA ALA A 6 9.79 21.37 -19.08
C ALA A 6 9.64 21.13 -17.59
N LEU A 7 8.91 20.07 -17.27
CA LEU A 7 8.73 19.67 -15.90
C LEU A 7 10.02 19.06 -15.39
N GLU A 8 10.36 19.37 -14.17
CA GLU A 8 11.58 18.86 -13.56
C GLU A 8 11.27 17.64 -12.73
N ALA A 9 12.27 16.79 -12.56
CA ALA A 9 12.18 15.65 -11.67
C ALA A 9 12.02 16.15 -10.24
N ILE A 10 11.22 15.42 -9.46
CA ILE A 10 10.97 15.73 -8.06
C ILE A 10 11.64 14.65 -7.24
N PHE A 11 12.49 15.07 -6.31
CA PHE A 11 13.26 14.15 -5.47
C PHE A 11 12.74 14.21 -4.05
N ARG A 12 12.50 13.04 -3.47
CA ARG A 12 12.07 12.91 -2.08
C ARG A 12 12.83 11.78 -1.42
N HIS A 13 13.11 11.96 -0.15
CA HIS A 13 13.79 10.95 0.65
C HIS A 13 12.86 10.49 1.76
N VAL A 14 13.02 9.26 2.20
CA VAL A 14 12.16 8.68 3.23
C VAL A 14 12.23 9.45 4.55
N ASP A 15 13.31 10.17 4.78
CA ASP A 15 13.48 10.97 6.01
C ASP A 15 13.00 12.41 5.87
N ASP A 16 12.47 12.79 4.71
CA ASP A 16 11.96 14.15 4.52
C ASP A 16 10.72 14.38 5.38
N ASP A 17 10.62 15.56 5.97
CA ASP A 17 9.54 15.89 6.89
C ASP A 17 8.29 16.44 6.23
N ASP A 18 8.39 16.89 4.98
CA ASP A 18 7.24 17.46 4.27
C ASP A 18 6.21 16.41 3.86
N GLN A 19 6.55 15.13 3.99
CA GLN A 19 5.63 14.01 3.78
C GLN A 19 5.66 13.13 5.02
N PRO A 20 4.85 13.42 6.03
CA PRO A 20 4.91 12.68 7.30
C PRO A 20 4.40 11.26 7.18
N TRP A 21 4.88 10.41 8.08
CA TRP A 21 4.29 9.09 8.25
C TRP A 21 2.90 9.22 8.83
N GLN A 22 1.94 8.48 8.29
CA GLN A 22 0.55 8.50 8.73
C GLN A 22 0.16 7.11 9.21
N GLU A 23 -0.44 7.01 10.40
CA GLU A 23 -1.04 5.76 10.82
C GLU A 23 -2.39 5.63 10.12
N VAL A 24 -2.53 4.63 9.25
CA VAL A 24 -3.75 4.45 8.47
C VAL A 24 -4.60 3.30 8.97
N LYS A 25 -4.03 2.45 9.82
CA LYS A 25 -4.78 1.33 10.40
C LYS A 25 -4.13 0.92 11.73
N ARG A 26 -4.97 0.48 12.67
CA ARG A 26 -4.52 0.00 13.97
C ARG A 26 -5.26 -1.28 14.33
N GLN A 27 -4.53 -2.22 14.92
CA GLN A 27 -5.05 -3.51 15.33
C GLN A 27 -4.70 -3.74 16.80
N ARG A 28 -5.69 -4.16 17.57
CA ARG A 28 -5.43 -4.64 18.93
C ARG A 28 -5.16 -6.12 18.87
N ASN A 29 -4.05 -6.54 19.42
CA ASN A 29 -3.63 -7.93 19.45
C ASN A 29 -4.18 -8.63 20.69
N ALA A 30 -4.19 -9.98 20.65
CA ALA A 30 -4.73 -10.78 21.75
C ALA A 30 -3.97 -10.57 23.06
N ASP A 31 -2.68 -10.24 22.96
CA ASP A 31 -1.84 -10.00 24.15
C ASP A 31 -1.96 -8.57 24.70
N GLY A 32 -2.85 -7.78 24.14
CA GLY A 32 -3.07 -6.39 24.58
C GLY A 32 -2.19 -5.37 23.91
N THR A 33 -1.21 -5.79 23.11
CA THR A 33 -0.40 -4.84 22.32
C THR A 33 -1.18 -4.37 21.11
N THR A 34 -0.65 -3.35 20.42
CA THR A 34 -1.25 -2.87 19.18
C THR A 34 -0.24 -2.96 18.05
N SER A 35 -0.75 -3.22 16.85
CA SER A 35 0.02 -3.19 15.62
C SER A 35 -0.58 -2.16 14.69
N SER A 36 0.24 -1.50 13.92
CA SER A 36 -0.21 -0.42 13.02
C SER A 36 0.26 -0.65 11.60
N VAL A 37 -0.46 -0.07 10.67
CA VAL A 37 0.00 0.20 9.31
C VAL A 37 0.27 1.68 9.22
N ARG A 38 1.47 2.05 8.80
CA ARG A 38 1.83 3.44 8.56
C ARG A 38 2.24 3.61 7.12
N GLU A 39 1.90 4.75 6.56
CA GLU A 39 2.23 5.07 5.17
C GLU A 39 2.90 6.42 5.09
N LYS A 40 3.88 6.51 4.21
CA LYS A 40 4.51 7.77 3.83
C LYS A 40 4.26 7.95 2.34
N TRP A 41 3.51 8.98 1.99
CA TRP A 41 3.13 9.23 0.60
C TRP A 41 4.17 10.12 -0.06
N PHE A 42 4.77 9.64 -1.14
CA PHE A 42 5.76 10.42 -1.88
C PHE A 42 5.12 11.25 -2.98
N ALA A 43 4.15 10.70 -3.69
CA ALA A 43 3.46 11.41 -4.74
C ALA A 43 2.00 11.02 -4.76
N PHE A 44 1.14 12.03 -4.86
CA PHE A 44 -0.28 11.82 -5.02
C PHE A 44 -0.74 12.79 -6.11
N ARG A 45 -1.07 12.25 -7.29
CA ARG A 45 -1.36 13.05 -8.48
C ARG A 45 -2.74 12.71 -9.03
N GLY A 46 -3.36 13.70 -9.67
CA GLY A 46 -4.68 13.54 -10.24
C GLY A 46 -4.70 13.34 -11.74
N ASP A 47 -3.63 13.78 -12.46
CA ASP A 47 -3.62 13.72 -13.92
C ASP A 47 -2.18 13.55 -14.45
N PRO A 48 -1.79 12.34 -14.87
CA PRO A 48 -2.52 11.10 -14.70
C PRO A 48 -2.59 10.73 -13.22
N PRO A 49 -3.63 10.02 -12.81
CA PRO A 49 -3.78 9.69 -11.40
C PRO A 49 -2.82 8.59 -10.97
N TYR A 50 -2.09 8.84 -9.91
CA TYR A 50 -1.28 7.81 -9.26
C TYR A 50 -0.92 8.22 -7.84
N LEU A 51 -0.61 7.20 -7.04
CA LEU A 51 -0.13 7.38 -5.68
C LEU A 51 1.08 6.47 -5.51
N SER A 52 2.19 7.01 -5.04
CA SER A 52 3.34 6.20 -4.66
C SER A 52 3.66 6.42 -3.18
N LEU A 53 3.95 5.33 -2.48
CA LEU A 53 4.12 5.38 -1.04
C LEU A 53 5.03 4.28 -0.53
N LEU A 54 5.52 4.47 0.70
CA LEU A 54 6.07 3.39 1.50
C LEU A 54 5.03 3.00 2.55
N GLY A 55 4.80 1.69 2.69
CA GLY A 55 3.96 1.15 3.73
C GLY A 55 4.80 0.37 4.72
N ARG A 56 4.56 0.56 6.01
CA ARG A 56 5.17 -0.20 7.10
C ARG A 56 4.11 -0.85 7.94
N TYR A 57 4.18 -2.16 8.04
CA TYR A 57 3.27 -2.95 8.84
C TYR A 57 4.04 -3.50 10.03
N ASP A 58 3.53 -3.25 11.23
CA ASP A 58 4.12 -3.83 12.43
C ASP A 58 4.00 -5.36 12.40
N PRO A 59 4.87 -6.07 13.15
CA PRO A 59 4.78 -7.52 13.22
C PRO A 59 3.38 -8.01 13.56
N GLY A 60 2.92 -9.02 12.85
CA GLY A 60 1.62 -9.64 13.11
C GLY A 60 0.41 -8.84 12.67
N MET A 61 0.60 -7.68 12.06
CA MET A 61 -0.51 -6.89 11.52
C MET A 61 -1.27 -7.69 10.47
N ILE A 62 -2.58 -7.71 10.58
CA ILE A 62 -3.43 -8.44 9.65
C ILE A 62 -4.27 -7.44 8.87
N VAL A 63 -4.24 -7.58 7.54
CA VAL A 63 -5.11 -6.83 6.64
C VAL A 63 -5.96 -7.85 5.91
N ARG A 64 -7.26 -7.76 6.09
CA ARG A 64 -8.17 -8.72 5.51
C ARG A 64 -8.20 -8.61 3.99
N ARG A 65 -8.70 -9.65 3.35
CA ARG A 65 -8.84 -9.70 1.90
C ARG A 65 -9.58 -8.47 1.38
N HIS A 66 -9.02 -7.84 0.37
CA HIS A 66 -9.60 -6.65 -0.25
C HIS A 66 -9.01 -6.47 -1.65
N GLY A 67 -9.45 -5.45 -2.34
CA GLY A 67 -8.90 -5.06 -3.63
C GLY A 67 -8.93 -3.55 -3.77
N HIS A 68 -8.34 -3.05 -4.83
CA HIS A 68 -8.31 -1.62 -5.13
C HIS A 68 -9.02 -1.33 -6.44
N ARG A 69 -9.43 -0.09 -6.60
CA ARG A 69 -10.14 0.38 -7.80
C ARG A 69 -9.19 0.73 -8.93
N SER A 70 -7.91 0.51 -8.74
CA SER A 70 -6.88 0.80 -9.73
C SER A 70 -5.85 -0.31 -9.75
N PRO A 71 -5.08 -0.43 -10.82
CA PRO A 71 -3.93 -1.33 -10.81
C PRO A 71 -2.98 -0.94 -9.69
N HIS A 72 -2.37 -1.92 -9.06
CA HIS A 72 -1.57 -1.71 -7.86
C HIS A 72 -0.33 -2.60 -7.93
N VAL A 73 0.82 -2.03 -7.70
CA VAL A 73 2.08 -2.75 -7.68
C VAL A 73 2.70 -2.59 -6.30
N VAL A 74 3.18 -3.69 -5.75
CA VAL A 74 3.82 -3.72 -4.45
C VAL A 74 5.18 -4.39 -4.59
N PHE A 75 6.20 -3.80 -3.98
CA PHE A 75 7.52 -4.42 -3.89
C PHE A 75 7.93 -4.50 -2.43
N VAL A 76 8.21 -5.71 -1.95
CA VAL A 76 8.62 -5.93 -0.56
C VAL A 76 10.10 -5.56 -0.43
N ILE A 77 10.39 -4.57 0.42
CA ILE A 77 11.75 -4.05 0.61
C ILE A 77 12.45 -4.74 1.78
N GLU A 78 11.75 -4.83 2.91
CA GLU A 78 12.30 -5.43 4.13
C GLU A 78 11.25 -6.28 4.81
N GLY A 79 11.70 -7.28 5.55
CA GLY A 79 10.81 -8.15 6.29
C GLY A 79 10.09 -9.12 5.38
N SER A 80 8.88 -9.48 5.76
CA SER A 80 8.08 -10.42 4.99
C SER A 80 6.61 -10.19 5.25
N ILE A 81 5.79 -10.60 4.28
CA ILE A 81 4.35 -10.55 4.41
C ILE A 81 3.76 -11.84 3.85
N TRP A 82 2.78 -12.39 4.55
CA TRP A 82 2.03 -13.54 4.07
C TRP A 82 0.81 -13.04 3.32
N CYS A 83 0.58 -13.57 2.13
CA CYS A 83 -0.64 -13.34 1.36
C CYS A 83 -1.37 -14.69 1.30
N GLY A 84 -2.36 -14.86 2.15
CA GLY A 84 -2.92 -16.19 2.38
C GLY A 84 -1.84 -17.10 2.92
N GLU A 85 -1.58 -18.21 2.23
CA GLU A 85 -0.55 -19.17 2.64
C GLU A 85 0.80 -18.93 1.95
N ARG A 86 0.89 -17.93 1.10
CA ARG A 86 2.14 -17.63 0.38
C ARG A 86 2.95 -16.61 1.17
N VAL A 87 4.18 -16.96 1.51
CA VAL A 87 5.09 -15.99 2.11
C VAL A 87 5.77 -15.18 1.02
N CYS A 88 5.83 -13.87 1.24
CA CYS A 88 6.47 -12.92 0.33
C CYS A 88 7.61 -12.24 1.07
N PRO A 89 8.84 -12.73 0.92
CA PRO A 89 10.00 -12.11 1.56
C PRO A 89 10.44 -10.86 0.80
N ALA A 90 11.42 -10.16 1.36
CA ALA A 90 12.05 -9.04 0.68
C ALA A 90 12.48 -9.45 -0.73
N GLY A 91 12.25 -8.58 -1.70
CA GLY A 91 12.51 -8.85 -3.11
C GLY A 91 11.31 -9.36 -3.88
N THR A 92 10.18 -9.55 -3.22
CA THR A 92 8.96 -10.00 -3.91
C THR A 92 8.27 -8.81 -4.57
N HIS A 93 7.91 -8.98 -5.83
CA HIS A 93 7.06 -8.05 -6.59
C HIS A 93 5.66 -8.66 -6.68
N ILE A 94 4.66 -7.86 -6.30
CA ILE A 94 3.27 -8.30 -6.39
C ILE A 94 2.55 -7.38 -7.37
N GLU A 95 2.00 -7.95 -8.41
CA GLU A 95 1.20 -7.21 -9.37
C GLU A 95 -0.27 -7.50 -9.11
N LEU A 96 -1.05 -6.44 -8.92
CA LEU A 96 -2.47 -6.53 -8.62
C LEU A 96 -3.24 -5.79 -9.71
N PRO A 97 -3.77 -6.50 -10.70
CA PRO A 97 -4.63 -5.86 -11.70
C PRO A 97 -5.81 -5.18 -11.03
N GLU A 98 -6.34 -4.16 -11.68
CA GLU A 98 -7.51 -3.46 -11.16
C GLU A 98 -8.63 -4.45 -10.83
N GLY A 99 -9.16 -4.31 -9.61
CA GLY A 99 -10.26 -5.15 -9.16
C GLY A 99 -9.84 -6.51 -8.63
N ALA A 100 -8.57 -6.85 -8.69
CA ALA A 100 -8.12 -8.12 -8.11
C ALA A 100 -8.27 -8.07 -6.59
N ALA A 101 -8.93 -9.08 -6.04
CA ALA A 101 -9.02 -9.23 -4.60
C ALA A 101 -7.85 -10.08 -4.12
N PHE A 102 -7.20 -9.66 -3.04
CA PHE A 102 -6.01 -10.32 -2.53
C PHE A 102 -5.96 -10.26 -1.01
N GLY A 103 -5.18 -11.13 -0.43
CA GLY A 103 -5.07 -11.30 1.01
C GLY A 103 -5.82 -12.54 1.48
N PRO A 104 -6.05 -12.68 2.80
CA PRO A 104 -5.63 -11.72 3.83
C PRO A 104 -4.12 -11.62 3.91
N PHE A 105 -3.64 -10.45 4.29
CA PHE A 105 -2.23 -10.22 4.52
C PHE A 105 -1.92 -10.33 6.01
N ARG A 106 -0.76 -10.87 6.32
CA ARG A 106 -0.26 -10.89 7.69
C ARG A 106 1.23 -10.56 7.65
N ALA A 107 1.61 -9.49 8.32
CA ALA A 107 3.03 -9.14 8.43
C ALA A 107 3.77 -10.22 9.21
N GLY A 108 4.98 -10.51 8.78
CA GLY A 108 5.83 -11.50 9.41
C GLY A 108 6.35 -11.04 10.77
N PRO A 109 7.19 -11.86 11.42
CA PRO A 109 7.63 -11.59 12.80
C PRO A 109 8.50 -10.34 12.93
N GLU A 110 9.06 -9.83 11.85
CA GLU A 110 9.87 -8.61 11.85
C GLU A 110 9.13 -7.42 11.26
N GLY A 111 7.84 -7.60 10.94
CA GLY A 111 7.09 -6.62 10.19
C GLY A 111 7.45 -6.63 8.73
N VAL A 112 6.98 -5.64 7.99
CA VAL A 112 7.29 -5.54 6.57
C VAL A 112 7.30 -4.08 6.14
N THR A 113 8.21 -3.75 5.25
CA THR A 113 8.24 -2.46 4.56
C THR A 113 8.08 -2.72 3.07
N MET A 114 7.13 -2.03 2.46
CA MET A 114 6.80 -2.21 1.06
C MET A 114 6.74 -0.87 0.34
N PHE A 115 7.22 -0.85 -0.90
CA PHE A 115 6.98 0.28 -1.79
C PHE A 115 5.77 -0.06 -2.65
N GLU A 116 4.84 0.88 -2.77
CA GLU A 116 3.56 0.64 -3.44
C GLU A 116 3.26 1.76 -4.40
N VAL A 117 2.71 1.39 -5.56
CA VAL A 117 2.23 2.35 -6.56
C VAL A 117 0.83 1.94 -6.97
N MET A 118 -0.11 2.87 -6.82
CA MET A 118 -1.47 2.70 -7.30
C MET A 118 -1.67 3.64 -8.48
N MET A 119 -2.09 3.08 -9.61
CA MET A 119 -2.21 3.84 -10.87
C MET A 119 -3.67 4.18 -11.12
N GLY A 120 -4.19 5.10 -10.30
CA GLY A 120 -5.58 5.51 -10.39
C GLY A 120 -6.15 5.82 -9.01
N ASP A 121 -7.42 5.47 -8.82
CA ASP A 121 -8.12 5.67 -7.55
C ASP A 121 -7.55 4.69 -6.51
N PRO A 122 -6.94 5.18 -5.42
CA PRO A 122 -6.33 4.31 -4.43
C PRO A 122 -7.32 3.66 -3.45
N ARG A 123 -8.60 3.99 -3.54
CA ARG A 123 -9.58 3.44 -2.61
C ARG A 123 -9.69 1.93 -2.77
N SER A 124 -9.91 1.26 -1.65
CA SER A 124 -10.03 -0.18 -1.61
C SER A 124 -11.45 -0.60 -1.26
N TRP A 125 -11.75 -1.87 -1.50
CA TRP A 125 -13.00 -2.47 -1.05
C TRP A 125 -12.70 -3.80 -0.38
N GLY A 126 -13.65 -4.30 0.41
CA GLY A 126 -13.57 -5.64 0.94
C GLY A 126 -13.98 -6.67 -0.10
N ASP A 127 -14.06 -7.90 0.32
CA ASP A 127 -14.44 -9.02 -0.56
C ASP A 127 -15.95 -9.25 -0.61
N ARG A 128 -16.75 -8.32 -0.10
CA ARG A 128 -18.22 -8.41 -0.15
C ARG A 128 -18.72 -7.84 -1.48
N PRO A 129 -19.50 -8.62 -2.25
CA PRO A 129 -19.94 -8.19 -3.57
C PRO A 129 -20.69 -6.85 -3.59
N GLU A 130 -21.54 -6.60 -2.59
CA GLU A 130 -22.31 -5.37 -2.53
C GLU A 130 -21.43 -4.14 -2.37
N LEU A 131 -20.29 -4.28 -1.69
CA LEU A 131 -19.34 -3.17 -1.57
C LEU A 131 -18.60 -2.95 -2.86
N VAL A 132 -18.23 -4.03 -3.53
CA VAL A 132 -17.53 -3.95 -4.81
C VAL A 132 -18.41 -3.20 -5.81
N ASP A 133 -19.68 -3.57 -5.91
CA ASP A 133 -20.60 -2.93 -6.84
C ASP A 133 -20.78 -1.44 -6.50
N ALA A 134 -20.96 -1.11 -5.23
CA ALA A 134 -21.12 0.27 -4.79
C ALA A 134 -19.90 1.11 -5.13
N LEU A 135 -18.71 0.55 -5.00
CA LEU A 135 -17.48 1.29 -5.27
C LEU A 135 -17.20 1.46 -6.77
N ARG A 136 -17.78 0.61 -7.60
CA ARG A 136 -17.61 0.69 -9.04
C ARG A 136 -18.66 1.54 -9.73
N ALA A 137 -19.69 1.88 -9.02
CA ALA A 137 -20.81 2.64 -9.59
C ALA A 137 -20.40 4.07 -9.98
#